data_719c2c8267a60f0d0f833884b246d7e7
#
_entry.id   719c2c8267a60f0d0f833884b246d7e7
#
_cell.length_a   1.000
_cell.length_b   1.000
_cell.length_c   1.000
_cell.angle_alpha   90.00
_cell.angle_beta   90.00
_cell.angle_gamma   90.00
#
_symmetry.space_group_name_H-M   'P 1'
#
loop_
_entity.id
_entity.type
_entity.pdbx_description
1 polymer ?
#
loop_
_entity_poly.entity_id
_entity_poly.type
_entity_poly.pdbx_seq_one_letter_code
_entity_poly.pdbx_strand_id
1 'polypeptide(L)'
;MYLRTRDGGATWAVEGNRLENPDNYHLYDIARTSSGTVIIVGEAGTLLRSPDDGNEWERVDAAYTGSYFGAVAANDGSLLIYGLRGNVFRSADQGATWTRVETGDRRTLMCGMADDDGSVILAGAAGAVLQSHDAGSSFSVVPTEGNRVYSGITVAPDGRVLLVGFGGISIVAENEHE
;
A
#
# COMPACT_ATOMS: atom_id res chain seq x y z
N MET A 1 18.07 8.95 1.70
CA MET A 1 17.91 10.27 2.36
C MET A 1 16.46 10.40 2.77
N TYR A 2 16.17 10.75 4.02
CA TYR A 2 14.82 11.00 4.55
C TYR A 2 14.69 12.50 4.82
N LEU A 3 13.67 13.12 4.21
CA LEU A 3 13.35 14.54 4.38
C LEU A 3 11.99 14.67 5.05
N ARG A 4 11.87 15.59 5.99
CA ARG A 4 10.62 15.84 6.69
C ARG A 4 10.33 17.33 6.77
N THR A 5 9.07 17.69 6.59
CA THR A 5 8.51 19.00 6.91
C THR A 5 7.55 18.90 8.08
N ARG A 6 7.40 19.96 8.88
CA ARG A 6 6.43 20.10 9.97
C ARG A 6 5.54 21.35 9.80
N ASP A 7 5.72 22.06 8.71
CA ASP A 7 5.10 23.35 8.39
C ASP A 7 4.45 23.38 6.98
N GLY A 8 4.01 22.21 6.51
CA GLY A 8 3.32 22.10 5.23
C GLY A 8 4.22 22.30 4.01
N GLY A 9 5.54 22.06 4.14
CA GLY A 9 6.50 22.16 3.04
C GLY A 9 7.25 23.49 2.97
N ALA A 10 7.00 24.42 3.91
CA ALA A 10 7.71 25.69 3.94
C ALA A 10 9.19 25.51 4.30
N THR A 11 9.51 24.58 5.20
CA THR A 11 10.87 24.15 5.51
C THR A 11 11.01 22.63 5.54
N TRP A 12 12.22 22.13 5.25
CA TRP A 12 12.54 20.71 5.21
C TRP A 12 13.80 20.41 6.01
N ALA A 13 13.73 19.37 6.85
CA ALA A 13 14.86 18.84 7.59
C ALA A 13 15.34 17.51 7.01
N VAL A 14 16.65 17.30 6.95
CA VAL A 14 17.25 16.00 6.61
C VAL A 14 17.33 15.18 7.90
N GLU A 15 16.58 14.07 7.95
CA GLU A 15 16.52 13.16 9.11
C GLU A 15 17.06 11.75 8.77
N GLY A 16 18.01 11.67 7.85
CA GLY A 16 18.46 10.43 7.20
C GLY A 16 19.00 9.33 8.11
N ASN A 17 19.41 9.63 9.34
CA ASN A 17 19.96 8.64 10.27
C ASN A 17 18.87 8.00 11.17
N ARG A 18 17.62 8.35 11.02
CA ARG A 18 16.51 7.83 11.84
C ARG A 18 15.91 6.54 11.32
N LEU A 19 16.11 6.21 10.03
CA LEU A 19 15.59 5.00 9.43
C LEU A 19 16.58 3.84 9.57
N GLU A 20 16.15 2.74 10.15
CA GLU A 20 16.92 1.49 10.22
C GLU A 20 16.98 0.80 8.85
N ASN A 21 17.74 1.38 7.94
CA ASN A 21 18.00 0.84 6.59
C ASN A 21 19.51 0.76 6.32
N PRO A 22 20.26 -0.08 7.06
CA PRO A 22 21.72 -0.15 6.97
C PRO A 22 22.21 -0.66 5.60
N ASP A 23 21.42 -1.48 4.93
CA ASP A 23 21.75 -2.04 3.61
C ASP A 23 21.43 -1.07 2.46
N ASN A 24 20.87 0.10 2.75
CA ASN A 24 20.45 1.10 1.78
C ASN A 24 19.47 0.58 0.72
N TYR A 25 18.57 -0.32 1.11
CA TYR A 25 17.49 -0.81 0.25
C TYR A 25 16.61 0.34 -0.25
N HIS A 26 16.05 0.19 -1.45
CA HIS A 26 15.08 1.14 -1.96
C HIS A 26 13.80 1.09 -1.12
N LEU A 27 13.32 2.25 -0.74
CA LEU A 27 12.03 2.45 -0.09
C LEU A 27 11.04 2.89 -1.17
N TYR A 28 9.87 2.25 -1.24
CA TYR A 28 8.96 2.42 -2.37
C TYR A 28 7.72 3.21 -2.02
N ASP A 29 7.20 3.06 -0.80
CA ASP A 29 5.94 3.70 -0.42
C ASP A 29 5.88 4.00 1.07
N ILE A 30 4.98 4.91 1.44
CA ILE A 30 4.72 5.35 2.80
C ILE A 30 3.21 5.49 3.02
N ALA A 31 2.69 4.93 4.11
CA ALA A 31 1.31 5.10 4.52
C ALA A 31 1.23 5.64 5.95
N ARG A 32 0.18 6.42 6.25
CA ARG A 32 -0.08 7.01 7.56
C ARG A 32 -1.52 6.77 7.96
N THR A 33 -1.75 6.26 9.16
CA THR A 33 -3.07 6.15 9.77
C THR A 33 -3.55 7.48 10.34
N SER A 34 -4.85 7.62 10.55
CA SER A 34 -5.44 8.79 11.24
C SER A 34 -4.92 8.97 12.67
N SER A 35 -4.51 7.87 13.33
CA SER A 35 -3.93 7.89 14.68
C SER A 35 -2.46 8.33 14.72
N GLY A 36 -1.81 8.52 13.58
CA GLY A 36 -0.42 8.98 13.49
C GLY A 36 0.63 7.88 13.35
N THR A 37 0.23 6.61 13.25
CA THR A 37 1.18 5.56 12.87
C THR A 37 1.59 5.72 11.42
N VAL A 38 2.89 5.68 11.16
CA VAL A 38 3.47 5.73 9.81
C VAL A 38 4.23 4.45 9.53
N ILE A 39 4.05 3.90 8.33
CA ILE A 39 4.85 2.77 7.84
C ILE A 39 5.55 3.14 6.54
N ILE A 40 6.75 2.62 6.35
CA ILE A 40 7.51 2.70 5.11
C ILE A 40 7.83 1.28 4.66
N VAL A 41 7.65 1.00 3.38
CA VAL A 41 7.91 -0.31 2.79
C VAL A 41 8.95 -0.22 1.66
N GLY A 42 9.66 -1.33 1.43
CA GLY A 42 10.70 -1.35 0.42
C GLY A 42 11.19 -2.75 0.02
N GLU A 43 12.42 -2.79 -0.47
CA GLU A 43 13.08 -4.00 -0.93
C GLU A 43 13.38 -4.98 0.20
N ALA A 44 13.54 -6.25 -0.17
CA ALA A 44 14.04 -7.33 0.70
C ALA A 44 13.29 -7.43 2.05
N GLY A 45 11.96 -7.26 2.02
CA GLY A 45 11.13 -7.32 3.21
C GLY A 45 11.30 -6.11 4.14
N THR A 46 11.85 -4.99 3.64
CA THR A 46 11.99 -3.78 4.44
C THR A 46 10.63 -3.23 4.81
N LEU A 47 10.37 -3.19 6.11
CA LEU A 47 9.18 -2.62 6.72
C LEU A 47 9.60 -1.83 7.97
N LEU A 48 9.43 -0.53 7.92
CA LEU A 48 9.71 0.39 9.00
C LEU A 48 8.41 0.96 9.53
N ARG A 49 8.31 1.07 10.84
CA ARG A 49 7.15 1.58 11.56
C ARG A 49 7.54 2.76 12.45
N SER A 50 6.72 3.77 12.47
CA SER A 50 6.75 4.83 13.47
C SER A 50 5.39 4.91 14.15
N PRO A 51 5.29 4.74 15.47
CA PRO A 51 4.02 4.88 16.19
C PRO A 51 3.67 6.34 16.51
N ASP A 52 4.53 7.31 16.23
CA ASP A 52 4.52 8.67 16.75
C ASP A 52 4.78 9.73 15.66
N ASP A 53 4.12 9.55 14.52
CA ASP A 53 4.18 10.54 13.43
C ASP A 53 5.57 10.71 12.80
N GLY A 54 6.39 9.65 12.77
CA GLY A 54 7.72 9.66 12.19
C GLY A 54 8.79 10.28 13.09
N ASN A 55 8.58 10.37 14.40
CA ASN A 55 9.62 10.85 15.33
C ASN A 55 10.58 9.73 15.71
N GLU A 56 10.08 8.53 15.99
CA GLU A 56 10.87 7.34 16.25
C GLU A 56 10.53 6.26 15.21
N TRP A 57 11.51 5.44 14.85
CA TRP A 57 11.36 4.40 13.85
C TRP A 57 11.90 3.09 14.38
N GLU A 58 11.20 2.01 14.07
CA GLU A 58 11.61 0.64 14.34
C GLU A 58 11.45 -0.22 13.09
N ARG A 59 12.27 -1.26 12.96
CA ARG A 59 12.10 -2.27 11.93
C ARG A 59 11.12 -3.33 12.43
N VAL A 60 10.15 -3.68 11.60
CA VAL A 60 9.15 -4.72 11.88
C VAL A 60 9.32 -5.87 10.90
N ASP A 61 9.08 -7.09 11.35
CA ASP A 61 9.12 -8.29 10.51
C ASP A 61 7.68 -8.76 10.22
N ALA A 62 7.32 -8.83 8.95
CA ALA A 62 6.07 -9.43 8.47
C ALA A 62 6.27 -10.87 7.96
N ALA A 63 7.36 -11.52 8.36
CA ALA A 63 7.73 -12.90 7.97
C ALA A 63 7.84 -13.12 6.45
N TYR A 64 8.21 -12.09 5.70
CA TYR A 64 8.41 -12.15 4.24
C TYR A 64 9.65 -11.38 3.82
N THR A 65 10.49 -12.01 2.98
CA THR A 65 11.77 -11.47 2.54
C THR A 65 11.74 -10.86 1.13
N GLY A 66 10.60 -10.88 0.46
CA GLY A 66 10.43 -10.22 -0.84
C GLY A 66 10.09 -8.74 -0.73
N SER A 67 10.17 -8.01 -1.83
CA SER A 67 9.89 -6.58 -1.85
C SER A 67 8.39 -6.29 -1.70
N TYR A 68 8.08 -5.30 -0.88
CA TYR A 68 6.80 -4.63 -0.84
C TYR A 68 6.86 -3.38 -1.72
N PHE A 69 5.88 -3.19 -2.59
CA PHE A 69 5.81 -2.04 -3.50
C PHE A 69 4.85 -0.95 -3.05
N GLY A 70 3.95 -1.27 -2.13
CA GLY A 70 3.03 -0.28 -1.63
C GLY A 70 2.46 -0.61 -0.27
N ALA A 71 1.86 0.42 0.33
CA ALA A 71 1.20 0.39 1.62
C ALA A 71 -0.07 1.24 1.59
N VAL A 72 -1.10 0.81 2.30
CA VAL A 72 -2.38 1.51 2.41
C VAL A 72 -2.83 1.53 3.86
N ALA A 73 -3.33 2.67 4.32
CA ALA A 73 -4.06 2.78 5.59
C ALA A 73 -5.56 2.77 5.29
N ALA A 74 -6.28 1.77 5.81
CA ALA A 74 -7.72 1.67 5.68
C ALA A 74 -8.44 2.55 6.72
N ASN A 75 -9.71 2.82 6.47
CA ASN A 75 -10.53 3.72 7.30
C ASN A 75 -10.79 3.20 8.72
N ASP A 76 -10.74 1.86 8.93
CA ASP A 76 -10.84 1.22 10.23
C ASP A 76 -9.54 1.32 11.07
N GLY A 77 -8.51 1.97 10.51
CA GLY A 77 -7.18 2.12 11.12
C GLY A 77 -6.25 0.94 10.89
N SER A 78 -6.68 -0.09 10.16
CA SER A 78 -5.78 -1.16 9.74
C SER A 78 -4.81 -0.69 8.66
N LEU A 79 -3.71 -1.41 8.55
CA LEU A 79 -2.66 -1.16 7.55
C LEU A 79 -2.52 -2.39 6.65
N LEU A 80 -2.33 -2.15 5.37
CA LEU A 80 -2.00 -3.18 4.40
C LEU A 80 -0.66 -2.87 3.74
N ILE A 81 0.12 -3.91 3.49
CA ILE A 81 1.33 -3.87 2.67
C ILE A 81 1.23 -4.94 1.60
N TYR A 82 1.70 -4.63 0.41
CA TYR A 82 1.58 -5.52 -0.74
C TYR A 82 2.78 -5.40 -1.69
N GLY A 83 2.99 -6.43 -2.53
CA GLY A 83 4.13 -6.39 -3.44
C GLY A 83 4.29 -7.61 -4.34
N LEU A 84 5.50 -8.14 -4.39
CA LEU A 84 5.87 -9.24 -5.26
C LEU A 84 4.99 -10.47 -5.06
N ARG A 85 4.65 -11.13 -6.18
CA ARG A 85 3.93 -12.41 -6.23
C ARG A 85 2.56 -12.39 -5.57
N GLY A 86 1.87 -11.23 -5.57
CA GLY A 86 0.53 -11.08 -5.00
C GLY A 86 0.49 -11.20 -3.48
N ASN A 87 1.65 -11.07 -2.80
CA ASN A 87 1.65 -11.09 -1.34
C ASN A 87 1.00 -9.83 -0.81
N VAL A 88 0.05 -10.02 0.10
CA VAL A 88 -0.63 -8.98 0.87
C VAL A 88 -0.56 -9.36 2.34
N PHE A 89 -0.23 -8.40 3.18
CA PHE A 89 -0.27 -8.56 4.65
C PHE A 89 -1.11 -7.43 5.24
N ARG A 90 -1.87 -7.75 6.28
CA ARG A 90 -2.71 -6.81 7.02
C ARG A 90 -2.30 -6.77 8.49
N SER A 91 -2.29 -5.58 9.04
CA SER A 91 -2.13 -5.31 10.46
C SER A 91 -3.39 -4.64 11.00
N ALA A 92 -3.91 -5.13 12.13
CA ALA A 92 -5.04 -4.55 12.86
C ALA A 92 -4.59 -3.84 14.15
N ASP A 93 -3.28 -3.78 14.42
CA ASP A 93 -2.68 -3.30 15.66
C ASP A 93 -1.64 -2.18 15.40
N GLN A 94 -1.96 -1.30 14.46
CA GLN A 94 -1.12 -0.15 14.11
C GLN A 94 0.28 -0.57 13.60
N GLY A 95 0.36 -1.68 12.85
CA GLY A 95 1.60 -2.14 12.24
C GLY A 95 2.55 -2.91 13.17
N ALA A 96 2.12 -3.26 14.39
CA ALA A 96 2.96 -4.01 15.32
C ALA A 96 3.08 -5.48 14.91
N THR A 97 1.99 -6.11 14.46
CA THR A 97 1.98 -7.46 13.91
C THR A 97 1.27 -7.55 12.57
N TRP A 98 1.63 -8.53 11.76
CA TRP A 98 1.15 -8.66 10.39
C TRP A 98 0.67 -10.07 10.11
N THR A 99 -0.49 -10.19 9.50
CA THR A 99 -1.07 -11.45 9.06
C THR A 99 -1.19 -11.45 7.55
N ARG A 100 -0.77 -12.55 6.92
CA ARG A 100 -0.90 -12.72 5.47
C ARG A 100 -2.37 -12.87 5.10
N VAL A 101 -2.78 -12.16 4.04
CA VAL A 101 -4.11 -12.27 3.43
C VAL A 101 -4.00 -13.11 2.16
N GLU A 102 -4.78 -14.18 2.07
CA GLU A 102 -4.82 -15.01 0.88
C GLU A 102 -5.72 -14.37 -0.17
N THR A 103 -5.13 -13.92 -1.27
CA THR A 103 -5.84 -13.16 -2.33
C THR A 103 -6.29 -14.04 -3.49
N GLY A 104 -5.78 -15.27 -3.59
CA GLY A 104 -6.00 -16.14 -4.77
C GLY A 104 -5.23 -15.71 -6.02
N ASP A 105 -4.53 -14.59 -6.00
CA ASP A 105 -3.73 -14.06 -7.10
C ASP A 105 -2.24 -14.08 -6.76
N ARG A 106 -1.40 -14.32 -7.77
CA ARG A 106 0.07 -14.32 -7.64
C ARG A 106 0.75 -13.24 -8.49
N ARG A 107 -0.02 -12.41 -9.17
CA ARG A 107 0.52 -11.29 -9.95
C ARG A 107 1.04 -10.21 -9.01
N THR A 108 2.14 -9.56 -9.39
CA THR A 108 2.75 -8.50 -8.59
C THR A 108 1.81 -7.30 -8.47
N LEU A 109 1.62 -6.81 -7.24
CA LEU A 109 0.84 -5.62 -6.92
C LEU A 109 1.77 -4.42 -6.77
N MET A 110 1.41 -3.29 -7.38
CA MET A 110 2.28 -2.11 -7.51
C MET A 110 1.65 -0.82 -7.00
N CYS A 111 0.34 -0.74 -6.92
CA CYS A 111 -0.39 0.41 -6.41
C CYS A 111 -1.64 -0.05 -5.67
N GLY A 112 -2.14 0.80 -4.78
CA GLY A 112 -3.36 0.55 -4.02
C GLY A 112 -3.94 1.82 -3.45
N MET A 113 -5.20 1.74 -3.08
CA MET A 113 -5.92 2.78 -2.36
C MET A 113 -6.94 2.17 -1.42
N ALA A 114 -7.30 2.92 -0.39
CA ALA A 114 -8.46 2.67 0.44
C ALA A 114 -9.42 3.86 0.35
N ASP A 115 -10.71 3.58 0.38
CA ASP A 115 -11.76 4.58 0.41
C ASP A 115 -12.41 4.64 1.80
N ASP A 116 -13.16 5.71 2.05
CA ASP A 116 -13.82 5.98 3.35
C ASP A 116 -14.94 4.98 3.67
N ASP A 117 -15.47 4.26 2.69
CA ASP A 117 -16.49 3.22 2.85
C ASP A 117 -15.91 1.86 3.31
N GLY A 118 -14.58 1.73 3.43
CA GLY A 118 -13.87 0.49 3.78
C GLY A 118 -13.43 -0.33 2.58
N SER A 119 -13.69 0.14 1.37
CA SER A 119 -13.18 -0.49 0.15
C SER A 119 -11.67 -0.31 0.04
N VAL A 120 -10.99 -1.37 -0.40
CA VAL A 120 -9.56 -1.34 -0.74
C VAL A 120 -9.39 -1.94 -2.13
N ILE A 121 -8.66 -1.22 -2.99
CA ILE A 121 -8.33 -1.71 -4.32
C ILE A 121 -6.82 -1.76 -4.45
N LEU A 122 -6.29 -2.93 -4.87
CA LEU A 122 -4.88 -3.13 -5.18
C LEU A 122 -4.74 -3.49 -6.65
N ALA A 123 -3.75 -2.92 -7.32
CA ALA A 123 -3.53 -3.22 -8.73
C ALA A 123 -2.04 -3.35 -9.07
N GLY A 124 -1.73 -3.92 -10.24
CA GLY A 124 -0.33 -4.12 -10.61
C GLY A 124 -0.08 -4.75 -11.96
N ALA A 125 0.90 -5.64 -12.03
CA ALA A 125 1.38 -6.25 -13.25
C ALA A 125 0.38 -7.26 -13.85
N ALA A 126 0.47 -7.45 -15.16
CA ALA A 126 -0.32 -8.41 -15.92
C ALA A 126 -1.84 -8.29 -15.70
N GLY A 127 -2.33 -7.06 -15.54
CA GLY A 127 -3.74 -6.79 -15.32
C GLY A 127 -4.25 -7.19 -13.91
N ALA A 128 -3.37 -7.36 -12.92
CA ALA A 128 -3.82 -7.64 -11.56
C ALA A 128 -4.69 -6.51 -11.03
N VAL A 129 -5.89 -6.85 -10.58
CA VAL A 129 -6.78 -5.97 -9.81
C VAL A 129 -7.47 -6.82 -8.76
N LEU A 130 -7.35 -6.40 -7.51
CA LEU A 130 -7.97 -7.02 -6.34
C LEU A 130 -8.86 -5.98 -5.66
N GLN A 131 -10.03 -6.38 -5.23
CA GLN A 131 -10.96 -5.54 -4.49
C GLN A 131 -11.37 -6.19 -3.17
N SER A 132 -11.41 -5.39 -2.13
CA SER A 132 -11.90 -5.72 -0.79
C SER A 132 -13.01 -4.76 -0.41
N HIS A 133 -13.99 -5.23 0.36
CA HIS A 133 -15.06 -4.43 0.97
C HIS A 133 -15.06 -4.53 2.50
N ASP A 134 -13.99 -5.10 3.08
CA ASP A 134 -13.84 -5.39 4.51
C ASP A 134 -12.50 -4.90 5.08
N ALA A 135 -12.08 -3.71 4.63
CA ALA A 135 -10.82 -3.08 5.00
C ALA A 135 -9.60 -4.00 4.80
N GLY A 136 -9.61 -4.76 3.70
CA GLY A 136 -8.51 -5.64 3.30
C GLY A 136 -8.41 -6.96 4.08
N SER A 137 -9.46 -7.37 4.79
CA SER A 137 -9.48 -8.67 5.48
C SER A 137 -9.64 -9.83 4.49
N SER A 138 -10.33 -9.60 3.37
CA SER A 138 -10.42 -10.51 2.23
C SER A 138 -10.40 -9.76 0.92
N PHE A 139 -10.05 -10.45 -0.18
CA PHE A 139 -10.01 -9.88 -1.51
C PHE A 139 -10.69 -10.77 -2.53
N SER A 140 -11.34 -10.16 -3.51
CA SER A 140 -11.81 -10.78 -4.75
C SER A 140 -10.96 -10.27 -5.92
N VAL A 141 -10.76 -11.15 -6.92
CA VAL A 141 -10.07 -10.78 -8.16
C VAL A 141 -11.08 -10.12 -9.09
N VAL A 142 -10.78 -8.89 -9.53
CA VAL A 142 -11.56 -8.19 -10.53
C VAL A 142 -11.03 -8.57 -11.91
N PRO A 143 -11.87 -9.12 -12.82
CA PRO A 143 -11.47 -9.43 -14.18
C PRO A 143 -11.07 -8.16 -14.94
N THR A 144 -9.94 -8.20 -15.65
CA THR A 144 -9.46 -7.11 -16.49
C THR A 144 -9.12 -7.63 -17.88
N GLU A 145 -9.22 -6.76 -18.88
CA GLU A 145 -8.82 -7.11 -20.25
C GLU A 145 -7.31 -6.88 -20.46
N GLY A 146 -6.63 -7.89 -21.02
CA GLY A 146 -5.24 -7.82 -21.44
C GLY A 146 -4.21 -7.86 -20.31
N ASN A 147 -2.93 -7.71 -20.67
CA ASN A 147 -1.76 -7.78 -19.79
C ASN A 147 -1.24 -6.37 -19.45
N ARG A 148 -2.12 -5.49 -18.96
CA ARG A 148 -1.71 -4.13 -18.57
C ARG A 148 -0.86 -4.13 -17.31
N VAL A 149 -0.03 -3.11 -17.15
CA VAL A 149 0.71 -2.85 -15.91
C VAL A 149 0.16 -1.57 -15.31
N TYR A 150 -0.46 -1.69 -14.14
CA TYR A 150 -0.97 -0.56 -13.39
C TYR A 150 0.06 -0.10 -12.36
N SER A 151 0.32 1.20 -12.31
CA SER A 151 1.28 1.83 -11.41
C SER A 151 0.70 2.98 -10.60
N GLY A 152 -0.56 3.31 -10.81
CA GLY A 152 -1.28 4.33 -10.07
C GLY A 152 -2.78 4.09 -10.08
N ILE A 153 -3.46 4.59 -9.06
CA ILE A 153 -4.89 4.45 -8.84
C ILE A 153 -5.44 5.74 -8.24
N THR A 154 -6.62 6.13 -8.66
CA THR A 154 -7.34 7.28 -8.11
C THR A 154 -8.84 7.15 -8.35
N VAL A 155 -9.64 7.93 -7.62
CA VAL A 155 -11.09 8.04 -7.81
C VAL A 155 -11.42 9.32 -8.57
N ALA A 156 -12.24 9.21 -9.60
CA ALA A 156 -12.78 10.37 -10.31
C ALA A 156 -13.88 11.05 -9.47
N PRO A 157 -14.23 12.31 -9.76
CA PRO A 157 -15.28 13.03 -9.03
C PRO A 157 -16.67 12.36 -9.09
N ASP A 158 -16.89 11.50 -10.07
CA ASP A 158 -18.14 10.72 -10.24
C ASP A 158 -18.11 9.34 -9.54
N GLY A 159 -17.09 9.07 -8.72
CA GLY A 159 -16.92 7.83 -7.97
C GLY A 159 -16.24 6.70 -8.73
N ARG A 160 -15.96 6.84 -10.02
CA ARG A 160 -15.30 5.78 -10.79
C ARG A 160 -13.82 5.64 -10.40
N VAL A 161 -13.38 4.40 -10.21
CA VAL A 161 -11.98 4.09 -9.97
C VAL A 161 -11.20 4.07 -11.29
N LEU A 162 -10.16 4.87 -11.35
CA LEU A 162 -9.27 4.99 -12.50
C LEU A 162 -7.93 4.35 -12.18
N LEU A 163 -7.50 3.43 -13.02
CA LEU A 163 -6.17 2.82 -13.01
C LEU A 163 -5.32 3.44 -14.11
N VAL A 164 -4.11 3.84 -13.77
CA VAL A 164 -3.15 4.40 -14.73
C VAL A 164 -1.90 3.55 -14.78
N GLY A 165 -1.30 3.46 -15.96
CA GLY A 165 -0.08 2.68 -16.12
C GLY A 165 0.35 2.53 -17.58
N PHE A 166 1.09 1.48 -17.88
CA PHE A 166 1.49 1.19 -19.26
C PHE A 166 0.26 0.90 -20.12
N GLY A 167 0.07 1.70 -21.17
CA GLY A 167 -1.09 1.63 -22.07
C GLY A 167 -2.20 2.62 -21.75
N GLY A 168 -1.99 3.57 -20.81
CA GLY A 168 -2.90 4.67 -20.52
C GLY A 168 -3.79 4.45 -19.32
N ILE A 169 -5.06 4.86 -19.43
CA ILE A 169 -6.05 4.81 -18.35
C ILE A 169 -7.00 3.63 -18.57
N SER A 170 -7.39 2.98 -17.49
CA SER A 170 -8.48 1.99 -17.44
C SER A 170 -9.46 2.37 -16.32
N ILE A 171 -10.72 2.04 -16.51
CA ILE A 171 -11.75 2.21 -15.49
C ILE A 171 -12.04 0.83 -14.90
N VAL A 172 -12.05 0.73 -13.58
CA VAL A 172 -12.56 -0.48 -12.91
C VAL A 172 -14.08 -0.44 -13.04
N ALA A 173 -14.65 -1.48 -13.65
CA ALA A 173 -16.09 -1.64 -13.65
C ALA A 173 -16.56 -1.91 -12.22
N GLU A 174 -17.52 -1.14 -11.71
CA GLU A 174 -18.26 -1.54 -10.52
C GLU A 174 -18.95 -2.86 -10.83
N ASN A 175 -18.73 -3.89 -10.02
CA ASN A 175 -19.58 -5.05 -10.05
C ASN A 175 -20.97 -4.59 -9.59
N GLU A 176 -21.93 -4.47 -10.54
CA GLU A 176 -23.32 -4.28 -10.18
C GLU A 176 -23.70 -5.43 -9.23
N HIS A 177 -23.96 -5.10 -7.99
CA HIS A 177 -24.54 -6.04 -7.04
C HIS A 177 -25.97 -6.33 -7.49
N GLU A 178 -26.19 -7.52 -8.10
CA GLU A 178 -27.53 -8.11 -8.19
C GLU A 178 -28.04 -8.57 -6.82
#